data_99eaf4324fe7decf9ca37ebcdc1bafb1
#
_entry.id   99eaf4324fe7decf9ca37ebcdc1bafb1
#
_cell.length_a   1.000
_cell.length_b   1.000
_cell.length_c   1.000
_cell.angle_alpha   90.00
_cell.angle_beta   90.00
_cell.angle_gamma   90.00
#
_symmetry.space_group_name_H-M   'P 1'
#
loop_
_entity.id
_entity.type
_entity.pdbx_description
1 polymer ?
#
loop_
_entity_poly.entity_id
_entity_poly.type
_entity_poly.pdbx_seq_one_letter_code
_entity_poly.pdbx_strand_id
1 'polypeptide(L)' 'MKVGEQIILAARKQAEGQLEVHKANIEVYRTMPAGIGEHSDVTEAVIAELDKMSSAYDRIEMIEKFFSKNDN' A
#
# COMPACT_ATOMS: atom_id res chain seq x y z
N MET A 1 0.90 -5.85 26.02
CA MET A 1 1.42 -6.32 24.74
C MET A 1 2.93 -6.38 24.79
N LYS A 2 3.49 -7.46 24.33
CA LYS A 2 4.94 -7.62 24.35
C LYS A 2 5.60 -6.72 23.30
N VAL A 3 6.86 -6.39 23.54
CA VAL A 3 7.57 -5.49 22.65
C VAL A 3 7.58 -6.03 21.22
N GLY A 4 7.83 -7.34 21.06
CA GLY A 4 7.85 -7.90 19.72
C GLY A 4 6.51 -7.78 19.02
N GLU A 5 5.42 -8.02 19.75
CA GLU A 5 4.09 -7.87 19.18
C GLU A 5 3.82 -6.43 18.80
N GLN A 6 4.32 -5.51 19.60
CA GLN A 6 4.10 -4.10 19.33
C GLN A 6 4.84 -3.65 18.08
N ILE A 7 6.04 -4.17 17.87
CA ILE A 7 6.81 -3.85 16.69
C ILE A 7 6.09 -4.36 15.44
N ILE A 8 5.58 -5.58 15.51
CA ILE A 8 4.87 -6.16 14.37
C ILE A 8 3.58 -5.37 14.10
N LEU A 9 2.89 -4.98 15.15
CA LEU A 9 1.68 -4.18 14.97
C LEU A 9 2.00 -2.85 14.30
N ALA A 10 3.08 -2.20 14.73
CA ALA A 10 3.46 -0.92 14.15
C ALA A 10 3.82 -1.08 12.67
N ALA A 11 4.54 -2.14 12.34
CA ALA A 11 4.89 -2.40 10.94
C ALA A 11 3.64 -2.63 10.11
N ARG A 12 2.66 -3.36 10.67
CA ARG A 12 1.41 -3.60 9.95
C ARG A 12 0.65 -2.30 9.73
N LYS A 13 0.56 -1.47 10.77
CA LYS A 13 -0.15 -0.20 10.62
C LYS A 13 0.50 0.69 9.59
N GLN A 14 1.82 0.69 9.55
CA GLN A 14 2.52 1.48 8.56
C GLN A 14 2.21 0.98 7.15
N ALA A 15 2.20 -0.34 6.96
CA ALA A 15 1.91 -0.88 5.64
C ALA A 15 0.46 -0.62 5.24
N GLU A 16 -0.47 -0.73 6.19
CA GLU A 16 -1.88 -0.43 5.90
C GLU A 16 -2.03 1.03 5.48
N GLY A 17 -1.32 1.93 6.18
CA GLY A 17 -1.38 3.33 5.81
C GLY A 17 -0.81 3.60 4.44
N GLN A 18 0.30 2.97 4.11
CA GLN A 18 0.89 3.14 2.78
C GLN A 18 -0.04 2.63 1.70
N LEU A 19 -0.68 1.50 1.93
CA LEU A 19 -1.63 0.96 0.97
C LEU A 19 -2.72 1.98 0.68
N GLU A 20 -3.26 2.60 1.72
CA GLU A 20 -4.32 3.59 1.54
C GLU A 20 -3.84 4.85 0.84
N VAL A 21 -2.62 5.29 1.14
CA VAL A 21 -2.08 6.48 0.49
C VAL A 21 -1.98 6.28 -1.01
N HIS A 22 -1.39 5.17 -1.43
CA HIS A 22 -1.18 4.97 -2.86
C HIS A 22 -2.48 4.63 -3.57
N LYS A 23 -3.40 3.98 -2.89
CA LYS A 23 -4.73 3.75 -3.42
C LYS A 23 -5.43 5.09 -3.68
N ALA A 24 -5.33 6.02 -2.75
CA ALA A 24 -5.93 7.34 -2.92
C ALA A 24 -5.28 8.09 -4.08
N ASN A 25 -3.96 7.97 -4.21
CA ASN A 25 -3.28 8.61 -5.32
C ASN A 25 -3.77 8.09 -6.67
N ILE A 26 -4.01 6.79 -6.75
CA ILE A 26 -4.52 6.21 -7.99
C ILE A 26 -5.93 6.74 -8.27
N GLU A 27 -6.75 6.88 -7.24
CA GLU A 27 -8.10 7.39 -7.44
C GLU A 27 -8.09 8.82 -7.99
N VAL A 28 -7.13 9.62 -7.58
CA VAL A 28 -7.00 10.95 -8.16
C VAL A 28 -6.80 10.86 -9.66
N TYR A 29 -5.89 9.99 -10.11
CA TYR A 29 -5.66 9.84 -11.54
C TYR A 29 -6.87 9.28 -12.26
N ARG A 30 -7.56 8.32 -11.63
CA ARG A 30 -8.71 7.69 -12.28
C ARG A 30 -9.85 8.66 -12.50
N THR A 31 -9.96 9.67 -11.67
CA THR A 31 -11.09 10.58 -11.75
C THR A 31 -10.74 11.92 -12.38
N MET A 32 -9.52 12.06 -12.87
CA MET A 32 -9.12 13.31 -13.50
C MET A 32 -9.89 13.51 -14.79
N PRO A 33 -10.25 14.76 -15.08
CA PRO A 33 -10.97 15.04 -16.32
C PRO A 33 -10.13 14.72 -17.54
N ALA A 34 -10.78 14.43 -18.61
CA ALA A 34 -10.10 14.23 -19.88
C ALA A 34 -9.35 15.52 -20.24
N GLY A 35 -8.28 15.37 -20.97
CA GLY A 35 -7.51 16.51 -21.39
C GLY A 35 -6.46 16.92 -20.42
N ILE A 36 -6.25 16.17 -19.42
CA ILE A 36 -5.20 16.39 -18.48
C ILE A 36 -3.94 16.20 -19.21
N GLY A 37 -3.55 16.38 -20.05
CA GLY A 37 -2.29 16.46 -20.58
C GLY A 37 -1.64 15.20 -20.98
N GLU A 38 -0.48 15.04 -20.54
CA GLU A 38 0.44 14.06 -21.05
C GLU A 38 0.06 12.69 -20.56
N HIS A 39 -0.57 11.94 -21.37
CA HIS A 39 -1.19 10.70 -20.99
C HIS A 39 -0.19 9.62 -20.61
N SER A 40 0.94 9.60 -21.27
CA SER A 40 1.93 8.57 -20.96
C SER A 40 2.48 8.77 -19.56
N ASP A 41 2.64 10.02 -19.16
CA ASP A 41 3.15 10.30 -17.82
C ASP A 41 2.16 9.86 -16.77
N VAL A 42 0.88 10.03 -17.02
CA VAL A 42 -0.14 9.60 -16.09
C VAL A 42 -0.12 8.09 -15.94
N THR A 43 0.03 7.39 -17.04
CA THR A 43 0.08 5.93 -16.98
C THR A 43 1.27 5.47 -16.15
N GLU A 44 2.42 6.07 -16.37
CA GLU A 44 3.59 5.68 -15.61
C GLU A 44 3.44 6.02 -14.13
N ALA A 45 2.80 7.14 -13.84
CA ALA A 45 2.55 7.51 -12.45
C ALA A 45 1.66 6.48 -11.77
N VAL A 46 0.64 6.00 -12.47
CA VAL A 46 -0.24 4.99 -11.91
C VAL A 46 0.51 3.68 -11.68
N ILE A 47 1.36 3.31 -12.63
CA ILE A 47 2.15 2.10 -12.47
C ILE A 47 3.04 2.19 -11.24
N ALA A 48 3.66 3.34 -11.03
CA ALA A 48 4.50 3.53 -9.86
C ALA A 48 3.70 3.40 -8.56
N GLU A 49 2.48 3.94 -8.56
CA GLU A 49 1.64 3.81 -7.37
C GLU A 49 1.23 2.36 -7.14
N LEU A 50 0.93 1.63 -8.20
CA LEU A 50 0.58 0.21 -8.07
C LEU A 50 1.74 -0.59 -7.51
N ASP A 51 2.96 -0.28 -7.92
CA ASP A 51 4.12 -0.97 -7.37
C ASP A 51 4.26 -0.74 -5.87
N LYS A 52 3.99 0.48 -5.44
CA LYS A 52 4.07 0.78 -4.02
C LYS A 52 2.95 0.10 -3.25
N MET A 53 1.76 0.02 -3.83
CA MET A 53 0.66 -0.73 -3.22
C MET A 53 1.03 -2.20 -3.07
N SER A 54 1.61 -2.77 -4.12
CA SER A 54 2.03 -4.16 -4.09
C SER A 54 3.00 -4.42 -2.97
N SER A 55 3.98 -3.55 -2.81
CA SER A 55 4.97 -3.72 -1.74
C SER A 55 4.31 -3.68 -0.38
N ALA A 56 3.40 -2.75 -0.17
CA ALA A 56 2.72 -2.64 1.10
C ALA A 56 1.83 -3.86 1.36
N TYR A 57 1.13 -4.30 0.33
CA TYR A 57 0.26 -5.45 0.45
C TYR A 57 1.07 -6.71 0.78
N ASP A 58 2.18 -6.89 0.10
CA ASP A 58 3.04 -8.03 0.36
C ASP A 58 3.54 -8.04 1.80
N ARG A 59 3.84 -6.87 2.32
CA ARG A 59 4.33 -6.77 3.69
C ARG A 59 3.25 -7.19 4.67
N ILE A 60 2.02 -6.80 4.42
CA ILE A 60 0.90 -7.21 5.27
C ILE A 60 0.74 -8.73 5.19
N GLU A 61 0.83 -9.29 4.00
CA GLU A 61 0.69 -10.73 3.85
C GLU A 61 1.80 -11.48 4.57
N MET A 62 3.01 -10.98 4.51
CA MET A 62 4.12 -11.61 5.22
C MET A 62 3.87 -11.59 6.72
N ILE A 63 3.37 -10.47 7.22
CA ILE A 63 3.09 -10.36 8.64
C ILE A 63 2.01 -11.35 9.04
N GLU A 64 0.95 -11.43 8.25
CA GLU A 64 -0.12 -12.34 8.58
C GLU A 64 0.31 -13.78 8.50
N LYS A 65 1.12 -14.12 7.53
CA LYS A 65 1.48 -15.49 7.32
C LYS A 65 2.50 -15.98 8.35
N PHE A 66 3.43 -15.15 8.74
CA PHE A 66 4.55 -15.60 9.55
C PHE A 66 4.58 -15.05 10.96
N PHE A 67 3.83 -14.01 11.24
CA PHE A 67 3.93 -13.33 12.53
C PHE A 67 2.58 -13.05 13.15
N SER A 68 1.53 -13.68 12.65
CA SER A 68 0.21 -13.49 13.21
C SER A 68 0.09 -14.24 14.51
N LYS A 69 -0.61 -13.65 15.47
CA LYS A 69 -0.81 -14.31 16.74
C LYS A 69 -1.68 -15.54 16.62
N ASN A 70 -2.43 -15.64 15.56
CA ASN A 70 -3.37 -16.75 15.45
C ASN A 70 -2.77 -17.96 14.80
N ASP A 71 -1.49 -17.93 14.60
CA ASP A 71 -0.83 -19.01 13.92
C ASP A 71 -0.62 -20.21 14.73
N ASN A 72 -1.02 -20.26 15.91
CA ASN A 72 -0.66 -21.40 16.68
C ASN A 72 -1.40 -22.62 16.35
#